data_585c7f724cdc66262f2eab1dd419dcf3
#
_entry.id   585c7f724cdc66262f2eab1dd419dcf3
#
_cell.length_a   1.000
_cell.length_b   1.000
_cell.length_c   1.000
_cell.angle_alpha   90.00
_cell.angle_beta   90.00
_cell.angle_gamma   90.00
#
_symmetry.space_group_name_H-M   'P 1'
#
loop_
_entity.id
_entity.type
_entity.pdbx_description
1 polymer ?
#
loop_
_entity_poly.entity_id
_entity_poly.type
_entity_poly.pdbx_seq_one_letter_code
_entity_poly.pdbx_strand_id
1 'polypeptide(L)'
;MQESKIRRLQRQIDRSRRANNPDNFNADGTVKKGRLVWKTSHRYQLLVSELAEHHRRLASTRKRDHGELANKLLQIGGTINIEKNSYLSFQRNFGKSTTKAGTGMFVEHLKRKAVSAGSKVNELNAYTLKMSQYDPPTNTYTKKPLKVRWHRWGGTNTLVQRDVMSAFLACYATEKGHDQALLLKKWTTAEALLSGSGLCRKEPRNDQKDS
;
A
#
# COMPACT_ATOMS: atom_id res chain seq x y z
N MET A 1 -2.15 -19.54 -6.66
CA MET A 1 -2.89 -20.42 -7.62
C MET A 1 -3.40 -19.67 -8.86
N GLN A 2 -4.06 -18.53 -8.76
CA GLN A 2 -4.58 -17.79 -9.95
C GLN A 2 -3.49 -17.24 -10.88
N GLU A 3 -2.36 -16.76 -10.35
CA GLU A 3 -1.26 -16.22 -11.17
C GLU A 3 -0.58 -17.27 -12.07
N SER A 4 -0.41 -18.48 -11.56
CA SER A 4 0.16 -19.58 -12.36
C SER A 4 -0.75 -19.93 -13.54
N LYS A 5 -2.07 -19.86 -13.34
CA LYS A 5 -3.06 -20.09 -14.40
C LYS A 5 -3.00 -18.97 -15.44
N ILE A 6 -2.96 -17.70 -15.04
CA ILE A 6 -2.81 -16.55 -15.95
C ILE A 6 -1.53 -16.67 -16.78
N ARG A 7 -0.38 -16.97 -16.15
CA ARG A 7 0.89 -17.14 -16.88
C ARG A 7 0.84 -18.33 -17.86
N ARG A 8 0.12 -19.39 -17.51
CA ARG A 8 -0.09 -20.55 -18.42
C ARG A 8 -0.91 -20.14 -19.63
N LEU A 9 -2.02 -19.43 -19.43
CA LEU A 9 -2.87 -18.93 -20.51
C LEU A 9 -2.11 -17.97 -21.43
N GLN A 10 -1.36 -17.03 -20.87
CA GLN A 10 -0.53 -16.11 -21.66
C GLN A 10 0.48 -16.84 -22.55
N ARG A 11 1.14 -17.87 -22.01
CA ARG A 11 2.05 -18.72 -22.82
C ARG A 11 1.33 -19.51 -23.90
N GLN A 12 0.11 -19.99 -23.64
CA GLN A 12 -0.70 -20.70 -24.63
C GLN A 12 -1.18 -19.74 -25.75
N ILE A 13 -1.60 -18.54 -25.40
CA ILE A 13 -1.98 -17.47 -26.33
C ILE A 13 -0.80 -17.13 -27.24
N ASP A 14 0.40 -16.90 -26.66
CA ASP A 14 1.60 -16.59 -27.45
C ASP A 14 1.97 -17.72 -28.40
N ARG A 15 1.95 -18.99 -27.96
CA ARG A 15 2.18 -20.15 -28.83
C ARG A 15 1.16 -20.23 -29.95
N SER A 16 -0.13 -20.05 -29.67
CA SER A 16 -1.17 -20.08 -30.69
C SER A 16 -1.02 -18.95 -31.69
N ARG A 17 -0.66 -17.74 -31.24
CA ARG A 17 -0.39 -16.56 -32.07
C ARG A 17 0.78 -16.84 -33.03
N ARG A 18 1.88 -17.39 -32.52
CA ARG A 18 3.08 -17.75 -33.31
C ARG A 18 2.79 -18.79 -34.37
N ALA A 19 2.10 -19.87 -33.97
CA ALA A 19 1.78 -20.98 -34.85
C ALA A 19 0.90 -20.54 -36.05
N ASN A 20 0.01 -19.56 -35.84
CA ASN A 20 -0.87 -19.05 -36.91
C ASN A 20 -0.24 -17.92 -37.75
N ASN A 21 0.90 -17.39 -37.34
CA ASN A 21 1.54 -16.23 -37.99
C ASN A 21 3.08 -16.35 -38.01
N PRO A 22 3.65 -17.44 -38.51
CA PRO A 22 5.10 -17.64 -38.47
C PRO A 22 5.87 -16.51 -39.20
N ASP A 23 5.31 -15.99 -40.27
CA ASP A 23 5.92 -14.94 -41.09
C ASP A 23 6.04 -13.59 -40.40
N ASN A 24 5.29 -13.38 -39.30
CA ASN A 24 5.29 -12.13 -38.56
C ASN A 24 6.43 -12.06 -37.51
N PHE A 25 7.23 -13.11 -37.39
CA PHE A 25 8.30 -13.19 -36.39
C PHE A 25 9.68 -13.28 -37.07
N ASN A 26 10.69 -12.72 -36.41
CA ASN A 26 12.08 -12.89 -36.75
C ASN A 26 12.62 -14.24 -36.25
N ALA A 27 13.82 -14.64 -36.70
CA ALA A 27 14.47 -15.87 -36.27
C ALA A 27 14.74 -15.91 -34.73
N ASP A 28 14.94 -14.75 -34.11
CA ASP A 28 15.10 -14.58 -32.66
C ASP A 28 13.77 -14.63 -31.89
N GLY A 29 12.64 -14.81 -32.60
CA GLY A 29 11.30 -14.83 -32.00
C GLY A 29 10.69 -13.46 -31.69
N THR A 30 11.34 -12.36 -32.03
CA THR A 30 10.76 -11.02 -31.92
C THR A 30 9.74 -10.76 -33.03
N VAL A 31 8.80 -9.85 -32.79
CA VAL A 31 7.82 -9.45 -33.82
C VAL A 31 8.49 -8.55 -34.85
N LYS A 32 8.30 -8.83 -36.14
CA LYS A 32 8.81 -7.98 -37.24
C LYS A 32 8.22 -6.58 -37.16
N LYS A 33 9.04 -5.58 -37.54
CA LYS A 33 8.60 -4.18 -37.65
C LYS A 33 7.72 -3.97 -38.88
N GLY A 34 6.78 -3.04 -38.80
CA GLY A 34 5.94 -2.65 -39.94
C GLY A 34 4.45 -3.03 -39.74
N ARG A 35 3.68 -2.85 -40.81
CA ARG A 35 2.24 -3.20 -40.82
C ARG A 35 2.09 -4.70 -41.06
N LEU A 36 1.68 -5.42 -40.02
CA LEU A 36 1.50 -6.88 -40.03
C LEU A 36 0.02 -7.22 -40.06
N VAL A 37 -0.32 -8.27 -40.83
CA VAL A 37 -1.65 -8.89 -40.81
C VAL A 37 -1.60 -10.06 -39.85
N TRP A 38 -2.53 -10.11 -38.92
CA TRP A 38 -2.61 -11.16 -37.88
C TRP A 38 -3.80 -12.07 -38.15
N LYS A 39 -3.54 -13.36 -38.31
CA LYS A 39 -4.55 -14.40 -38.37
C LYS A 39 -4.83 -14.90 -36.96
N THR A 40 -6.10 -14.94 -36.57
CA THR A 40 -6.55 -15.46 -35.26
C THR A 40 -7.30 -16.76 -35.45
N SER A 41 -6.84 -17.82 -34.78
CA SER A 41 -7.56 -19.09 -34.76
C SER A 41 -8.69 -19.06 -33.72
N HIS A 42 -9.66 -19.94 -33.88
CA HIS A 42 -10.71 -20.13 -32.88
C HIS A 42 -10.13 -20.46 -31.48
N ARG A 43 -9.10 -21.30 -31.42
CA ARG A 43 -8.39 -21.62 -30.19
C ARG A 43 -7.76 -20.38 -29.54
N TYR A 44 -7.16 -19.49 -30.33
CA TYR A 44 -6.61 -18.21 -29.83
C TYR A 44 -7.70 -17.37 -29.20
N GLN A 45 -8.85 -17.23 -29.85
CA GLN A 45 -9.97 -16.44 -29.34
C GLN A 45 -10.53 -17.00 -28.03
N LEU A 46 -10.68 -18.34 -27.91
CA LEU A 46 -11.10 -18.99 -26.66
C LEU A 46 -10.12 -18.72 -25.51
N LEU A 47 -8.81 -18.83 -25.75
CA LEU A 47 -7.79 -18.57 -24.74
C LEU A 47 -7.78 -17.10 -24.28
N VAL A 48 -7.98 -16.17 -25.20
CA VAL A 48 -8.09 -14.73 -24.90
C VAL A 48 -9.34 -14.46 -24.05
N SER A 49 -10.49 -15.05 -24.42
CA SER A 49 -11.72 -14.96 -23.63
C SER A 49 -11.56 -15.53 -22.22
N GLU A 50 -10.91 -16.68 -22.10
CA GLU A 50 -10.65 -17.29 -20.77
C GLU A 50 -9.73 -16.38 -19.93
N LEU A 51 -8.69 -15.82 -20.53
CA LEU A 51 -7.79 -14.87 -19.86
C LEU A 51 -8.54 -13.60 -19.38
N ALA A 52 -9.38 -13.04 -20.26
CA ALA A 52 -10.21 -11.88 -19.94
C ALA A 52 -11.15 -12.16 -18.77
N GLU A 53 -11.79 -13.35 -18.74
CA GLU A 53 -12.67 -13.73 -17.63
C GLU A 53 -11.89 -13.91 -16.32
N HIS A 54 -10.67 -14.44 -16.34
CA HIS A 54 -9.81 -14.47 -15.15
C HIS A 54 -9.47 -13.08 -14.62
N HIS A 55 -9.12 -12.14 -15.48
CA HIS A 55 -8.87 -10.77 -15.09
C HIS A 55 -10.13 -10.07 -14.55
N ARG A 56 -11.29 -10.33 -15.17
CA ARG A 56 -12.57 -9.80 -14.68
C ARG A 56 -12.89 -10.29 -13.27
N ARG A 57 -12.71 -11.59 -13.00
CA ARG A 57 -12.92 -12.17 -11.66
C ARG A 57 -11.99 -11.57 -10.62
N LEU A 58 -10.70 -11.41 -10.94
CA LEU A 58 -9.73 -10.77 -10.06
C LEU A 58 -10.11 -9.32 -9.73
N ALA A 59 -10.54 -8.56 -10.74
CA ALA A 59 -10.99 -7.20 -10.54
C ALA A 59 -12.24 -7.12 -9.65
N SER A 60 -13.21 -8.03 -9.86
CA SER A 60 -14.42 -8.11 -9.03
C SER A 60 -14.11 -8.47 -7.58
N THR A 61 -13.25 -9.46 -7.35
CA THR A 61 -12.79 -9.82 -6.00
C THR A 61 -12.12 -8.63 -5.31
N ARG A 62 -11.18 -7.98 -5.98
CA ARG A 62 -10.51 -6.79 -5.44
C ARG A 62 -11.50 -5.68 -5.08
N LYS A 63 -12.46 -5.40 -5.96
CA LYS A 63 -13.48 -4.39 -5.71
C LYS A 63 -14.33 -4.71 -4.47
N ARG A 64 -14.70 -5.99 -4.28
CA ARG A 64 -15.41 -6.45 -3.09
C ARG A 64 -14.54 -6.28 -1.83
N ASP A 65 -13.31 -6.79 -1.85
CA ASP A 65 -12.39 -6.74 -0.71
C ASP A 65 -12.08 -5.30 -0.30
N HIS A 66 -11.88 -4.39 -1.28
CA HIS A 66 -11.75 -2.95 -1.04
C HIS A 66 -13.03 -2.37 -0.41
N GLY A 67 -14.19 -2.81 -0.87
CA GLY A 67 -15.48 -2.38 -0.33
C GLY A 67 -15.67 -2.76 1.14
N GLU A 68 -15.33 -4.01 1.48
CA GLU A 68 -15.39 -4.54 2.84
C GLU A 68 -14.40 -3.81 3.77
N LEU A 69 -13.15 -3.62 3.32
CA LEU A 69 -12.14 -2.87 4.08
C LEU A 69 -12.57 -1.42 4.32
N ALA A 70 -13.07 -0.73 3.29
CA ALA A 70 -13.56 0.63 3.42
C ALA A 70 -14.73 0.73 4.43
N ASN A 71 -15.67 -0.21 4.39
CA ASN A 71 -16.77 -0.26 5.36
C ASN A 71 -16.25 -0.44 6.81
N LYS A 72 -15.30 -1.36 7.02
CA LYS A 72 -14.69 -1.57 8.34
C LYS A 72 -14.00 -0.30 8.85
N LEU A 73 -13.26 0.40 8.00
CA LEU A 73 -12.60 1.65 8.39
C LEU A 73 -13.61 2.75 8.76
N LEU A 74 -14.69 2.90 7.98
CA LEU A 74 -15.72 3.90 8.23
C LEU A 74 -16.55 3.61 9.50
N GLN A 75 -16.62 2.35 9.94
CA GLN A 75 -17.25 1.99 11.22
C GLN A 75 -16.41 2.40 12.44
N ILE A 76 -15.08 2.56 12.29
CA ILE A 76 -14.18 2.94 13.39
C ILE A 76 -14.26 4.42 13.71
N GLY A 77 -14.48 5.28 12.72
CA GLY A 77 -14.53 6.72 12.94
C GLY A 77 -14.99 7.55 11.75
N GLY A 78 -15.49 8.76 12.03
CA GLY A 78 -16.01 9.68 11.02
C GLY A 78 -14.93 10.45 10.23
N THR A 79 -13.69 10.45 10.69
CA THR A 79 -12.55 11.09 10.00
C THR A 79 -11.39 10.12 9.88
N ILE A 80 -10.90 9.93 8.67
CA ILE A 80 -9.78 9.05 8.36
C ILE A 80 -8.66 9.91 7.77
N ASN A 81 -7.50 9.92 8.42
CA ASN A 81 -6.31 10.60 7.95
C ASN A 81 -5.37 9.59 7.26
N ILE A 82 -4.96 9.89 6.03
CA ILE A 82 -4.04 9.05 5.25
C ILE A 82 -2.90 9.90 4.68
N GLU A 83 -1.74 9.30 4.47
CA GLU A 83 -0.66 9.97 3.76
C GLU A 83 -0.99 10.14 2.27
N LYS A 84 -0.77 11.33 1.73
CA LYS A 84 -0.84 11.61 0.30
C LYS A 84 0.37 11.00 -0.39
N ASN A 85 0.17 9.86 -1.04
CA ASN A 85 1.23 9.12 -1.72
C ASN A 85 1.08 9.16 -3.24
N SER A 86 2.20 9.19 -3.97
CA SER A 86 2.22 8.97 -5.41
C SER A 86 2.15 7.48 -5.71
N TYR A 87 0.95 6.97 -6.00
CA TYR A 87 0.74 5.56 -6.36
C TYR A 87 1.45 5.16 -7.66
N LEU A 88 1.69 6.11 -8.58
CA LEU A 88 2.51 5.89 -9.77
C LEU A 88 3.98 5.63 -9.41
N SER A 89 4.53 6.39 -8.46
CA SER A 89 5.88 6.14 -7.94
C SER A 89 5.96 4.79 -7.23
N PHE A 90 4.96 4.42 -6.45
CA PHE A 90 4.88 3.09 -5.83
C PHE A 90 4.84 1.98 -6.86
N GLN A 91 4.09 2.15 -7.94
CA GLN A 91 4.03 1.17 -9.01
C GLN A 91 5.38 1.01 -9.73
N ARG A 92 6.11 2.11 -9.96
CA ARG A 92 7.46 2.08 -10.56
C ARG A 92 8.47 1.39 -9.64
N ASN A 93 8.44 1.69 -8.33
CA ASN A 93 9.44 1.20 -7.36
C ASN A 93 9.15 -0.22 -6.85
N PHE A 94 7.87 -0.58 -6.67
CA PHE A 94 7.43 -1.86 -6.08
C PHE A 94 6.68 -2.76 -7.08
N GLY A 95 6.47 -2.29 -8.30
CA GLY A 95 6.01 -3.05 -9.45
C GLY A 95 4.71 -3.83 -9.20
N LYS A 96 4.79 -5.15 -9.41
CA LYS A 96 3.63 -6.04 -9.44
C LYS A 96 2.80 -6.08 -8.15
N SER A 97 3.43 -5.96 -6.98
CA SER A 97 2.71 -6.02 -5.69
C SER A 97 1.75 -4.85 -5.52
N THR A 98 2.18 -3.63 -5.82
CA THR A 98 1.35 -2.43 -5.76
C THR A 98 0.21 -2.47 -6.79
N THR A 99 0.51 -2.93 -8.01
CA THR A 99 -0.50 -3.09 -9.07
C THR A 99 -1.57 -4.11 -8.67
N LYS A 100 -1.19 -5.21 -8.01
CA LYS A 100 -2.12 -6.23 -7.53
C LYS A 100 -3.00 -5.73 -6.40
N ALA A 101 -2.41 -5.05 -5.43
CA ALA A 101 -3.16 -4.47 -4.31
C ALA A 101 -4.14 -3.39 -4.78
N GLY A 102 -3.81 -2.63 -5.83
CA GLY A 102 -4.64 -1.55 -6.35
C GLY A 102 -4.85 -0.45 -5.32
N THR A 103 -3.79 -0.07 -4.60
CA THR A 103 -3.84 0.88 -3.47
C THR A 103 -4.46 2.22 -3.84
N GLY A 104 -4.13 2.79 -5.01
CA GLY A 104 -4.76 4.02 -5.49
C GLY A 104 -6.26 3.87 -5.72
N MET A 105 -6.70 2.75 -6.31
CA MET A 105 -8.13 2.44 -6.49
C MET A 105 -8.84 2.30 -5.13
N PHE A 106 -8.17 1.71 -4.13
CA PHE A 106 -8.73 1.59 -2.79
C PHE A 106 -8.98 2.97 -2.17
N VAL A 107 -8.01 3.88 -2.24
CA VAL A 107 -8.13 5.22 -1.67
C VAL A 107 -9.26 6.00 -2.33
N GLU A 108 -9.37 5.97 -3.65
CA GLU A 108 -10.48 6.61 -4.37
C GLU A 108 -11.85 5.99 -4.01
N HIS A 109 -11.89 4.67 -3.81
CA HIS A 109 -13.10 3.99 -3.36
C HIS A 109 -13.48 4.38 -1.90
N LEU A 110 -12.49 4.45 -1.01
CA LEU A 110 -12.66 4.89 0.37
C LEU A 110 -13.19 6.32 0.44
N LYS A 111 -12.61 7.26 -0.31
CA LYS A 111 -13.09 8.66 -0.38
C LYS A 111 -14.57 8.75 -0.78
N ARG A 112 -14.94 8.05 -1.85
CA ARG A 112 -16.35 8.05 -2.31
C ARG A 112 -17.29 7.49 -1.25
N LYS A 113 -16.92 6.37 -0.63
CA LYS A 113 -17.74 5.78 0.44
C LYS A 113 -17.82 6.66 1.68
N ALA A 114 -16.72 7.33 2.05
CA ALA A 114 -16.69 8.26 3.17
C ALA A 114 -17.70 9.41 2.95
N VAL A 115 -17.70 10.02 1.78
CA VAL A 115 -18.69 11.07 1.44
C VAL A 115 -20.12 10.54 1.57
N SER A 116 -20.40 9.35 1.04
CA SER A 116 -21.73 8.73 1.13
C SER A 116 -22.16 8.38 2.57
N ALA A 117 -21.18 8.15 3.45
CA ALA A 117 -21.41 7.84 4.87
C ALA A 117 -21.38 9.07 5.80
N GLY A 118 -21.28 10.30 5.26
CA GLY A 118 -21.10 11.51 6.06
C GLY A 118 -19.76 11.60 6.78
N SER A 119 -18.78 10.82 6.35
CA SER A 119 -17.43 10.76 6.91
C SER A 119 -16.44 11.52 6.02
N LYS A 120 -15.22 11.77 6.53
CA LYS A 120 -14.19 12.53 5.82
C LYS A 120 -12.89 11.74 5.70
N VAL A 121 -12.25 11.79 4.53
CA VAL A 121 -10.88 11.32 4.31
C VAL A 121 -9.99 12.51 4.04
N ASN A 122 -8.99 12.74 4.90
CA ASN A 122 -7.99 13.80 4.74
C ASN A 122 -6.70 13.19 4.21
N GLU A 123 -6.14 13.78 3.17
CA GLU A 123 -4.82 13.43 2.66
C GLU A 123 -3.76 14.35 3.26
N LEU A 124 -2.88 13.79 4.06
CA LEU A 124 -1.81 14.49 4.74
C LEU A 124 -0.54 14.52 3.88
N ASN A 125 0.11 15.66 3.80
CA ASN A 125 1.37 15.81 3.08
C ASN A 125 2.53 15.17 3.86
N ALA A 126 2.98 14.00 3.43
CA ALA A 126 4.07 13.25 4.06
C ALA A 126 5.43 13.99 4.04
N TYR A 127 5.67 14.84 3.04
CA TYR A 127 6.91 15.62 2.94
C TYR A 127 6.97 16.76 3.96
N THR A 128 5.85 17.39 4.24
CA THR A 128 5.76 18.49 5.21
C THR A 128 5.74 17.92 6.63
N LEU A 129 4.92 16.93 6.89
CA LEU A 129 4.70 16.37 8.23
C LEU A 129 5.84 15.47 8.70
N LYS A 130 6.53 14.78 7.79
CA LYS A 130 7.67 13.88 8.10
C LYS A 130 7.40 12.95 9.30
N MET A 131 6.20 12.38 9.37
CA MET A 131 5.70 11.61 10.52
C MET A 131 6.65 10.51 10.98
N SER A 132 7.34 9.83 10.06
CA SER A 132 8.34 8.80 10.40
C SER A 132 9.64 9.32 11.01
N GLN A 133 9.82 10.65 11.08
CA GLN A 133 11.03 11.31 11.59
C GLN A 133 10.75 12.14 12.84
N TYR A 134 9.50 12.55 13.05
CA TYR A 134 9.11 13.42 14.16
C TYR A 134 9.06 12.68 15.50
N ASP A 135 9.61 13.29 16.52
CA ASP A 135 9.58 12.83 17.90
C ASP A 135 8.88 13.88 18.80
N PRO A 136 7.64 13.64 19.24
CA PRO A 136 6.89 14.63 20.00
C PRO A 136 7.53 15.05 21.33
N PRO A 137 8.12 14.18 22.17
CA PRO A 137 8.70 14.60 23.42
C PRO A 137 9.83 15.62 23.27
N THR A 138 10.67 15.43 22.26
CA THR A 138 11.82 16.32 22.01
C THR A 138 11.50 17.44 21.02
N ASN A 139 10.35 17.39 20.37
CA ASN A 139 9.94 18.29 19.28
C ASN A 139 10.98 18.36 18.14
N THR A 140 11.60 17.23 17.81
CA THR A 140 12.68 17.16 16.82
C THR A 140 12.36 16.21 15.68
N TYR A 141 13.05 16.42 14.56
CA TYR A 141 12.96 15.57 13.37
C TYR A 141 14.28 14.84 13.15
N THR A 142 14.29 13.53 13.24
CA THR A 142 15.49 12.70 13.02
C THR A 142 15.25 11.70 11.90
N LYS A 143 16.04 11.82 10.82
CA LYS A 143 15.99 10.86 9.71
C LYS A 143 16.55 9.52 10.15
N LYS A 144 15.77 8.46 9.99
CA LYS A 144 16.14 7.10 10.37
C LYS A 144 16.27 6.21 9.13
N PRO A 145 17.26 5.29 9.09
CA PRO A 145 17.36 4.30 8.01
C PRO A 145 16.09 3.44 7.90
N LEU A 146 15.76 2.99 6.69
CA LEU A 146 14.56 2.16 6.45
C LEU A 146 14.59 0.83 7.19
N LYS A 147 15.78 0.31 7.52
CA LYS A 147 15.94 -0.92 8.31
C LYS A 147 15.52 -0.77 9.78
N VAL A 148 15.51 0.47 10.31
CA VAL A 148 15.06 0.75 11.69
C VAL A 148 13.55 0.72 11.72
N ARG A 149 12.98 -0.32 12.32
CA ARG A 149 11.54 -0.57 12.40
C ARG A 149 10.88 -0.06 13.67
N TRP A 150 11.68 0.30 14.67
CA TRP A 150 11.22 0.77 15.97
C TRP A 150 11.64 2.22 16.18
N HIS A 151 10.71 3.01 16.65
CA HIS A 151 10.88 4.40 17.02
C HIS A 151 10.96 4.49 18.54
N ARG A 152 12.00 5.12 19.07
CA ARG A 152 12.10 5.43 20.51
C ARG A 152 11.26 6.67 20.80
N TRP A 153 10.38 6.59 21.76
CA TRP A 153 9.69 7.75 22.31
C TRP A 153 10.70 8.53 23.15
N GLY A 154 10.97 9.78 22.79
CA GLY A 154 12.09 10.58 23.32
C GLY A 154 12.12 10.67 24.83
N GLY A 155 13.33 10.60 25.40
CA GLY A 155 13.53 10.62 26.85
C GLY A 155 13.07 9.39 27.62
N THR A 156 12.60 8.33 26.95
CA THR A 156 12.11 7.10 27.57
C THR A 156 12.71 5.84 26.98
N ASN A 157 12.49 4.69 27.63
CA ASN A 157 12.84 3.35 27.11
C ASN A 157 11.71 2.72 26.29
N THR A 158 10.69 3.49 25.92
CA THR A 158 9.57 3.00 25.14
C THR A 158 9.92 2.94 23.66
N LEU A 159 9.77 1.78 23.05
CA LEU A 159 9.92 1.56 21.61
C LEU A 159 8.54 1.33 21.00
N VAL A 160 8.25 2.03 19.92
CA VAL A 160 7.00 1.91 19.15
C VAL A 160 7.35 1.47 17.74
N GLN A 161 6.55 0.59 17.17
CA GLN A 161 6.69 0.20 15.77
C GLN A 161 6.52 1.45 14.89
N ARG A 162 7.46 1.69 13.97
CA ARG A 162 7.59 2.96 13.23
C ARG A 162 6.33 3.37 12.46
N ASP A 163 5.69 2.43 11.78
CA ASP A 163 4.53 2.74 10.95
C ASP A 163 3.29 3.04 11.83
N VAL A 164 3.21 2.37 13.00
CA VAL A 164 2.18 2.64 14.02
C VAL A 164 2.39 4.02 14.66
N MET A 165 3.65 4.40 14.92
CA MET A 165 3.98 5.74 15.38
C MET A 165 3.55 6.80 14.36
N SER A 166 3.84 6.59 13.08
CA SER A 166 3.37 7.48 12.00
C SER A 166 1.85 7.56 11.95
N ALA A 167 1.14 6.45 12.13
CA ALA A 167 -0.32 6.43 12.19
C ALA A 167 -0.87 7.19 13.40
N PHE A 168 -0.27 7.04 14.58
CA PHE A 168 -0.61 7.83 15.77
C PHE A 168 -0.45 9.32 15.52
N LEU A 169 0.67 9.74 14.94
CA LEU A 169 0.91 11.14 14.57
C LEU A 169 -0.13 11.63 13.55
N ALA A 170 -0.45 10.82 12.56
CA ALA A 170 -1.46 11.16 11.55
C ALA A 170 -2.86 11.40 12.13
N CYS A 171 -3.22 10.71 13.23
CA CYS A 171 -4.52 10.91 13.87
C CYS A 171 -4.73 12.35 14.36
N TYR A 172 -3.64 13.02 14.76
CA TYR A 172 -3.68 14.36 15.37
C TYR A 172 -2.97 15.42 14.52
N ALA A 173 -2.49 15.07 13.33
CA ALA A 173 -1.86 16.01 12.42
C ALA A 173 -2.89 16.94 11.76
N THR A 174 -2.49 18.18 11.53
CA THR A 174 -3.22 19.17 10.76
C THR A 174 -2.42 19.58 9.53
N GLU A 175 -3.02 20.35 8.63
CA GLU A 175 -2.29 20.94 7.51
C GLU A 175 -1.15 21.86 7.96
N LYS A 176 -1.25 22.43 9.17
CA LYS A 176 -0.26 23.32 9.76
C LYS A 176 0.93 22.59 10.41
N GLY A 177 0.82 21.29 10.65
CA GLY A 177 1.85 20.47 11.29
C GLY A 177 1.34 19.61 12.44
N HIS A 178 2.25 19.28 13.35
CA HIS A 178 1.97 18.49 14.55
C HIS A 178 1.61 19.39 15.74
N ASP A 179 0.56 19.07 16.45
CA ASP A 179 0.24 19.65 17.75
C ASP A 179 0.94 18.84 18.85
N GLN A 180 2.12 19.31 19.28
CA GLN A 180 2.93 18.64 20.28
C GLN A 180 2.18 18.41 21.60
N ALA A 181 1.49 19.44 22.10
CA ALA A 181 0.81 19.38 23.40
C ALA A 181 -0.31 18.31 23.37
N LEU A 182 -1.06 18.29 22.28
CA LEU A 182 -2.12 17.28 22.07
C LEU A 182 -1.55 15.86 21.96
N LEU A 183 -0.45 15.70 21.23
CA LEU A 183 0.21 14.39 21.06
C LEU A 183 0.73 13.84 22.39
N LEU A 184 1.37 14.67 23.21
CA LEU A 184 1.83 14.28 24.54
C LEU A 184 0.67 13.90 25.44
N LYS A 185 -0.41 14.67 25.44
CA LYS A 185 -1.63 14.37 26.22
C LYS A 185 -2.28 13.04 25.79
N LYS A 186 -2.29 12.72 24.51
CA LYS A 186 -2.92 11.51 23.96
C LYS A 186 -2.03 10.27 24.03
N TRP A 187 -0.72 10.47 24.23
CA TRP A 187 0.24 9.38 24.23
C TRP A 187 -0.02 8.34 25.31
N THR A 188 -0.32 8.75 26.55
CA THR A 188 -0.55 7.82 27.67
C THR A 188 -1.60 6.77 27.36
N THR A 189 -2.72 7.19 26.78
CA THR A 189 -3.79 6.26 26.35
C THR A 189 -3.35 5.38 25.18
N ALA A 190 -2.65 5.97 24.20
CA ALA A 190 -2.16 5.25 23.04
C ALA A 190 -1.10 4.20 23.44
N GLU A 191 -0.15 4.55 24.33
CA GLU A 191 0.88 3.63 24.82
C GLU A 191 0.28 2.40 25.49
N ALA A 192 -0.75 2.56 26.32
CA ALA A 192 -1.43 1.45 26.96
C ALA A 192 -2.07 0.47 25.96
N LEU A 193 -2.79 1.00 24.98
CA LEU A 193 -3.41 0.20 23.91
C LEU A 193 -2.39 -0.52 23.02
N LEU A 194 -1.31 0.19 22.63
CA LEU A 194 -0.26 -0.34 21.77
C LEU A 194 0.59 -1.38 22.47
N SER A 195 0.82 -1.25 23.79
CA SER A 195 1.54 -2.24 24.60
C SER A 195 0.76 -3.55 24.69
N GLY A 196 -0.55 -3.50 24.86
CA GLY A 196 -1.41 -4.69 24.89
C GLY A 196 -1.43 -5.46 23.56
N SER A 197 -1.15 -4.79 22.45
CA SER A 197 -1.09 -5.42 21.11
C SER A 197 0.34 -5.77 20.64
N GLY A 198 1.37 -5.56 21.47
CA GLY A 198 2.78 -5.83 21.12
C GLY A 198 3.38 -4.84 20.11
N LEU A 199 2.68 -3.74 19.80
CA LEU A 199 3.13 -2.69 18.89
C LEU A 199 3.95 -1.58 19.58
N CYS A 200 3.97 -1.63 20.91
CA CYS A 200 4.79 -0.84 21.80
C CYS A 200 5.43 -1.75 22.85
N ARG A 201 6.68 -1.50 23.21
CA ARG A 201 7.41 -2.29 24.21
C ARG A 201 8.43 -1.45 24.97
N LYS A 202 8.77 -1.85 26.19
CA LYS A 202 9.88 -1.27 26.92
C LYS A 202 11.18 -1.97 26.50
N GLU A 203 12.21 -1.18 26.21
CA GLU A 203 13.56 -1.73 26.05
C GLU A 203 14.12 -2.07 27.43
N PRO A 204 14.77 -3.26 27.60
CA PRO A 204 15.42 -3.55 28.87
C PRO A 204 16.44 -2.45 29.18
N ARG A 205 16.47 -1.98 30.44
CA ARG A 205 17.53 -1.11 30.90
C ARG A 205 18.83 -1.92 30.79
N ASN A 206 19.76 -1.44 29.96
CA ASN A 206 21.15 -1.83 30.11
C ASN A 206 21.65 -1.14 31.38
N ASP A 207 21.56 -1.81 32.51
CA ASP A 207 22.37 -1.49 33.66
C ASP A 207 23.81 -1.74 33.22
N GLN A 208 24.43 -0.75 32.61
CA GLN A 208 25.89 -0.74 32.44
C GLN A 208 26.43 -0.76 33.86
N LYS A 209 27.06 -1.86 34.20
CA LYS A 209 27.97 -1.98 35.33
C LYS A 209 29.10 -0.95 35.07
N ASP A 210 28.98 0.21 35.71
CA ASP A 210 30.14 1.02 36.02
C ASP A 210 30.96 0.23 37.03
N SER A 211 32.04 -0.32 36.58
CA SER A 211 33.11 -0.90 37.37
C SER A 211 34.42 -0.30 36.92
#